data_7cd01635f76f1fb3ac25235dc9934844
#
_entry.id   7cd01635f76f1fb3ac25235dc9934844
#
_cell.length_a   1.000
_cell.length_b   1.000
_cell.length_c   1.000
_cell.angle_alpha   90.00
_cell.angle_beta   90.00
_cell.angle_gamma   90.00
#
_symmetry.space_group_name_H-M   'P 1'
#
loop_
_entity.id
_entity.type
_entity.pdbx_description
1 polymer ?
#
loop_
_entity_poly.entity_id
_entity_poly.type
_entity_poly.pdbx_seq_one_letter_code
_entity_poly.pdbx_strand_id
1 'polypeptide(L)'
;MSKKTLFSFDFVAICLVIFLTYCNITVFYNLYTYLEAIGIARDWRGFLIGASSLSTMVLFLFASPYLTIRNAGRCATLGVVLLVGCGLAYIPVRSLTGILVLRLVNGAAIYLLSAACMTMFVSRIPPERSGQAFSLYSVALLLPYSIVPTVMAVVTPHIPSAAYGYRDMALLLVPGLAMLGIMSRRKNTAGTAAKAPAPISLGEMYRNVFTAPIALVLGLNALYIVTFSSLFFLAKGLFQSLGYADVGYYFSIQMCCMIAVRVLGNRLFDRVRKITLIRWSFALSAVSFVLAARATDLVGLYGSSLAMGIGMGMGSPALYALMFHISPPEYKALDSNLMMLSLQIGNFLGPFLGTWIMHRMGYDGFLLADAAISLVAVALCSILTCRRVDPEKLAATA
;
A
#
# COMPACT_ATOMS: atom_id res chain seq x y z
N MET A 1 -16.65 31.30 2.60
CA MET A 1 -16.54 29.85 2.32
C MET A 1 -16.03 29.15 3.57
N SER A 2 -16.83 28.31 4.22
CA SER A 2 -16.41 27.55 5.40
C SER A 2 -15.25 26.64 5.00
N LYS A 3 -14.10 26.74 5.67
CA LYS A 3 -12.96 25.83 5.48
C LYS A 3 -13.45 24.42 5.87
N LYS A 4 -13.75 23.57 4.88
CA LYS A 4 -14.09 22.17 5.13
C LYS A 4 -12.95 21.55 5.93
N THR A 5 -13.21 21.14 7.16
CA THR A 5 -12.23 20.50 8.03
C THR A 5 -11.92 19.11 7.47
N LEU A 6 -10.63 18.78 7.30
CA LEU A 6 -10.20 17.45 6.85
C LEU A 6 -10.61 16.37 7.85
N PHE A 7 -10.47 16.67 9.16
CA PHE A 7 -10.78 15.76 10.25
C PHE A 7 -12.29 15.66 10.49
N SER A 8 -13.01 15.07 9.54
CA SER A 8 -14.39 14.65 9.73
C SER A 8 -14.45 13.27 10.37
N PHE A 9 -15.57 12.93 11.00
CA PHE A 9 -15.79 11.57 11.53
C PHE A 9 -15.54 10.51 10.45
N ASP A 10 -16.04 10.72 9.24
CA ASP A 10 -15.89 9.77 8.13
C ASP A 10 -14.44 9.57 7.72
N PHE A 11 -13.63 10.65 7.70
CA PHE A 11 -12.20 10.57 7.41
C PHE A 11 -11.47 9.72 8.45
N VAL A 12 -11.69 10.01 9.73
CA VAL A 12 -11.05 9.29 10.83
C VAL A 12 -11.49 7.83 10.87
N ALA A 13 -12.80 7.57 10.68
CA ALA A 13 -13.34 6.22 10.64
C ALA A 13 -12.74 5.39 9.50
N ILE A 14 -12.62 5.95 8.28
CA ILE A 14 -11.98 5.25 7.16
C ILE A 14 -10.50 4.96 7.46
N CYS A 15 -9.75 5.93 7.98
CA CYS A 15 -8.35 5.72 8.35
C CYS A 15 -8.20 4.63 9.42
N LEU A 16 -9.11 4.58 10.40
CA LEU A 16 -9.07 3.56 11.44
C LEU A 16 -9.46 2.17 10.90
N VAL A 17 -10.48 2.07 10.05
CA VAL A 17 -10.85 0.80 9.39
C VAL A 17 -9.68 0.27 8.55
N ILE A 18 -9.01 1.14 7.80
CA ILE A 18 -7.82 0.77 7.02
C ILE A 18 -6.66 0.34 7.93
N PHE A 19 -6.40 1.05 9.02
CA PHE A 19 -5.38 0.66 10.00
C PHE A 19 -5.66 -0.76 10.52
N LEU A 20 -6.89 -1.05 10.95
CA LEU A 20 -7.29 -2.39 11.42
C LEU A 20 -7.19 -3.45 10.32
N THR A 21 -7.52 -3.09 9.07
CA THR A 21 -7.35 -3.97 7.90
C THR A 21 -5.90 -4.36 7.72
N TYR A 22 -5.00 -3.38 7.80
CA TYR A 22 -3.57 -3.63 7.64
C TYR A 22 -2.94 -4.34 8.86
N CYS A 23 -3.50 -4.21 10.07
CA CYS A 23 -3.17 -5.08 11.19
C CYS A 23 -3.48 -6.55 10.85
N ASN A 24 -4.66 -6.82 10.26
CA ASN A 24 -5.03 -8.17 9.81
C ASN A 24 -4.15 -8.68 8.66
N ILE A 25 -3.69 -7.80 7.75
CA ILE A 25 -2.76 -8.20 6.68
C ILE A 25 -1.37 -8.54 7.28
N THR A 26 -0.89 -7.67 8.14
CA THR A 26 0.47 -7.74 8.67
C THR A 26 0.69 -8.93 9.60
N VAL A 27 -0.35 -9.42 10.30
CA VAL A 27 -0.21 -10.58 11.20
C VAL A 27 0.24 -11.85 10.48
N PHE A 28 0.06 -11.93 9.16
CA PHE A 28 0.54 -13.04 8.34
C PHE A 28 2.05 -13.01 8.03
N TYR A 29 2.82 -12.08 8.64
CA TYR A 29 4.27 -12.02 8.48
C TYR A 29 4.97 -13.34 8.85
N ASN A 30 4.40 -14.13 9.78
CA ASN A 30 4.90 -15.41 10.24
C ASN A 30 4.19 -16.62 9.59
N LEU A 31 3.45 -16.41 8.48
CA LEU A 31 2.65 -17.46 7.85
C LEU A 31 3.52 -18.66 7.41
N TYR A 32 4.74 -18.41 6.94
CA TYR A 32 5.64 -19.49 6.52
C TYR A 32 5.90 -20.50 7.67
N THR A 33 6.24 -19.98 8.84
CA THR A 33 6.50 -20.79 10.04
C THR A 33 5.22 -21.51 10.51
N TYR A 34 4.06 -20.86 10.42
CA TYR A 34 2.79 -21.50 10.73
C TYR A 34 2.49 -22.68 9.79
N LEU A 35 2.67 -22.49 8.46
CA LEU A 35 2.47 -23.56 7.47
C LEU A 35 3.41 -24.74 7.72
N GLU A 36 4.62 -24.47 8.17
CA GLU A 36 5.56 -25.51 8.59
C GLU A 36 5.05 -26.28 9.81
N ALA A 37 4.60 -25.58 10.82
CA ALA A 37 4.10 -26.17 12.07
C ALA A 37 2.87 -27.06 11.86
N ILE A 38 2.02 -26.78 10.85
CA ILE A 38 0.86 -27.61 10.49
C ILE A 38 1.17 -28.71 9.47
N GLY A 39 2.46 -28.89 9.08
CA GLY A 39 2.92 -29.98 8.21
C GLY A 39 2.73 -29.75 6.71
N ILE A 40 2.54 -28.51 6.24
CA ILE A 40 2.47 -28.22 4.80
C ILE A 40 3.87 -28.37 4.17
N ALA A 41 3.95 -29.11 3.06
CA ALA A 41 5.19 -29.33 2.33
C ALA A 41 5.84 -28.00 1.87
N ARG A 42 7.17 -27.95 1.90
CA ARG A 42 7.97 -26.76 1.64
C ARG A 42 7.64 -26.08 0.30
N ASP A 43 7.43 -26.89 -0.73
CA ASP A 43 7.19 -26.42 -2.10
C ASP A 43 5.88 -25.62 -2.23
N TRP A 44 4.89 -25.89 -1.39
CA TRP A 44 3.60 -25.21 -1.41
C TRP A 44 3.54 -23.93 -0.55
N ARG A 45 4.44 -23.78 0.43
CA ARG A 45 4.36 -22.68 1.40
C ARG A 45 4.44 -21.32 0.72
N GLY A 46 5.40 -21.13 -0.20
CA GLY A 46 5.55 -19.88 -0.96
C GLY A 46 4.32 -19.55 -1.79
N PHE A 47 3.76 -20.53 -2.49
CA PHE A 47 2.54 -20.35 -3.27
C PHE A 47 1.34 -19.94 -2.40
N LEU A 48 1.14 -20.61 -1.27
CA LEU A 48 0.05 -20.28 -0.33
C LEU A 48 0.19 -18.86 0.24
N ILE A 49 1.42 -18.40 0.53
CA ILE A 49 1.66 -17.02 0.97
C ILE A 49 1.25 -16.04 -0.11
N GLY A 50 1.62 -16.28 -1.36
CA GLY A 50 1.29 -15.42 -2.49
C GLY A 50 -0.17 -15.48 -2.95
N ALA A 51 -0.89 -16.55 -2.65
CA ALA A 51 -2.25 -16.78 -3.17
C ALA A 51 -3.25 -15.67 -2.83
N SER A 52 -3.16 -15.07 -1.64
CA SER A 52 -4.03 -13.93 -1.30
C SER A 52 -3.72 -12.68 -2.12
N SER A 53 -2.45 -12.39 -2.36
CA SER A 53 -2.05 -11.25 -3.20
C SER A 53 -2.49 -11.46 -4.64
N LEU A 54 -2.39 -12.69 -5.15
CA LEU A 54 -2.88 -13.05 -6.49
C LEU A 54 -4.40 -12.81 -6.61
N SER A 55 -5.19 -13.30 -5.65
CA SER A 55 -6.64 -13.08 -5.61
C SER A 55 -6.98 -11.59 -5.54
N THR A 56 -6.29 -10.84 -4.69
CA THR A 56 -6.46 -9.38 -4.56
C THR A 56 -6.15 -8.67 -5.88
N MET A 57 -5.05 -9.04 -6.55
CA MET A 57 -4.62 -8.44 -7.82
C MET A 57 -5.63 -8.69 -8.95
N VAL A 58 -6.12 -9.92 -9.07
CA VAL A 58 -7.14 -10.29 -10.06
C VAL A 58 -8.42 -9.47 -9.85
N LEU A 59 -8.86 -9.30 -8.60
CA LEU A 59 -10.05 -8.51 -8.31
C LEU A 59 -9.84 -7.01 -8.52
N PHE A 60 -8.67 -6.46 -8.23
CA PHE A 60 -8.37 -5.07 -8.60
C PHE A 60 -8.45 -4.86 -10.11
N LEU A 61 -8.00 -5.84 -10.91
CA LEU A 61 -8.00 -5.73 -12.36
C LEU A 61 -9.41 -5.83 -12.97
N PHE A 62 -10.26 -6.73 -12.47
CA PHE A 62 -11.54 -7.04 -13.08
C PHE A 62 -12.76 -6.46 -12.36
N ALA A 63 -12.68 -6.28 -11.04
CA ALA A 63 -13.84 -5.86 -10.24
C ALA A 63 -13.83 -4.35 -9.88
N SER A 64 -12.69 -3.65 -10.03
CA SER A 64 -12.62 -2.21 -9.70
C SER A 64 -13.62 -1.33 -10.46
N PRO A 65 -13.95 -1.56 -11.74
CA PRO A 65 -14.95 -0.74 -12.44
C PRO A 65 -16.35 -0.83 -11.84
N TYR A 66 -16.69 -1.95 -11.22
CA TYR A 66 -18.01 -2.18 -10.63
C TYR A 66 -18.14 -1.61 -9.20
N LEU A 67 -17.02 -1.19 -8.61
CA LEU A 67 -17.01 -0.60 -7.28
C LEU A 67 -17.29 0.89 -7.35
N THR A 68 -18.47 1.26 -6.85
CA THR A 68 -18.97 2.63 -6.86
C THR A 68 -19.20 3.12 -5.42
N ILE A 69 -19.29 4.44 -5.23
CA ILE A 69 -19.64 5.02 -3.92
C ILE A 69 -20.99 4.51 -3.39
N ARG A 70 -21.88 4.04 -4.28
CA ARG A 70 -23.19 3.51 -3.91
C ARG A 70 -23.09 2.15 -3.22
N ASN A 71 -22.22 1.25 -3.68
CA ASN A 71 -22.04 -0.10 -3.16
C ASN A 71 -20.84 -0.23 -2.21
N ALA A 72 -19.93 0.76 -2.14
CA ALA A 72 -18.72 0.71 -1.34
C ALA A 72 -18.97 0.33 0.13
N GLY A 73 -20.01 0.90 0.76
CA GLY A 73 -20.32 0.54 2.15
C GLY A 73 -20.68 -0.95 2.32
N ARG A 74 -21.45 -1.52 1.40
CA ARG A 74 -21.80 -2.96 1.42
C ARG A 74 -20.58 -3.83 1.14
N CYS A 75 -19.76 -3.45 0.19
CA CYS A 75 -18.50 -4.15 -0.13
C CYS A 75 -17.53 -4.14 1.06
N ALA A 76 -17.40 -3.00 1.75
CA ALA A 76 -16.57 -2.90 2.94
C ALA A 76 -17.10 -3.80 4.08
N THR A 77 -18.39 -3.79 4.34
CA THR A 77 -19.03 -4.66 5.35
C THR A 77 -18.80 -6.14 5.03
N LEU A 78 -19.02 -6.54 3.77
CA LEU A 78 -18.76 -7.91 3.31
C LEU A 78 -17.29 -8.29 3.48
N GLY A 79 -16.38 -7.38 3.14
CA GLY A 79 -14.94 -7.56 3.33
C GLY A 79 -14.56 -7.82 4.79
N VAL A 80 -15.11 -7.06 5.73
CA VAL A 80 -14.90 -7.29 7.18
C VAL A 80 -15.44 -8.65 7.60
N VAL A 81 -16.67 -9.00 7.22
CA VAL A 81 -17.27 -10.29 7.56
C VAL A 81 -16.43 -11.47 7.05
N LEU A 82 -15.96 -11.38 5.80
CA LEU A 82 -15.10 -12.42 5.23
C LEU A 82 -13.75 -12.50 5.93
N LEU A 83 -13.11 -11.36 6.28
CA LEU A 83 -11.84 -11.36 7.02
C LEU A 83 -11.99 -11.98 8.40
N VAL A 84 -13.07 -11.65 9.12
CA VAL A 84 -13.37 -12.27 10.42
C VAL A 84 -13.63 -13.76 10.26
N GLY A 85 -14.43 -14.17 9.27
CA GLY A 85 -14.68 -15.57 8.96
C GLY A 85 -13.40 -16.34 8.63
N CYS A 86 -12.51 -15.79 7.80
CA CYS A 86 -11.20 -16.37 7.52
C CYS A 86 -10.34 -16.51 8.78
N GLY A 87 -10.27 -15.47 9.62
CA GLY A 87 -9.50 -15.51 10.86
C GLY A 87 -9.95 -16.64 11.79
N LEU A 88 -11.25 -16.81 11.95
CA LEU A 88 -11.84 -17.91 12.73
C LEU A 88 -11.54 -19.29 12.10
N ALA A 89 -11.62 -19.39 10.76
CA ALA A 89 -11.43 -20.62 10.03
C ALA A 89 -9.97 -21.12 10.03
N TYR A 90 -8.98 -20.28 10.28
CA TYR A 90 -7.57 -20.72 10.44
C TYR A 90 -7.37 -21.66 11.63
N ILE A 91 -8.26 -21.67 12.63
CA ILE A 91 -8.11 -22.56 13.80
C ILE A 91 -8.34 -24.03 13.43
N PRO A 92 -9.49 -24.43 12.80
CA PRO A 92 -9.76 -25.82 12.45
C PRO A 92 -9.10 -26.27 11.13
N VAL A 93 -8.82 -25.36 10.19
CA VAL A 93 -8.35 -25.71 8.85
C VAL A 93 -6.83 -25.91 8.82
N ARG A 94 -6.40 -27.12 8.47
CA ARG A 94 -4.97 -27.51 8.38
C ARG A 94 -4.59 -28.16 7.05
N SER A 95 -5.57 -28.47 6.19
CA SER A 95 -5.30 -29.09 4.89
C SER A 95 -4.78 -28.07 3.87
N LEU A 96 -3.93 -28.53 2.93
CA LEU A 96 -3.39 -27.71 1.84
C LEU A 96 -4.51 -26.98 1.09
N THR A 97 -5.53 -27.73 0.64
CA THR A 97 -6.65 -27.16 -0.13
C THR A 97 -7.46 -26.17 0.71
N GLY A 98 -7.70 -26.50 1.99
CA GLY A 98 -8.41 -25.60 2.91
C GLY A 98 -7.67 -24.29 3.12
N ILE A 99 -6.36 -24.33 3.36
CA ILE A 99 -5.52 -23.12 3.47
C ILE A 99 -5.52 -22.33 2.16
N LEU A 100 -5.43 -23.00 1.00
CA LEU A 100 -5.51 -22.32 -0.29
C LEU A 100 -6.83 -21.54 -0.46
N VAL A 101 -7.96 -22.18 -0.18
CA VAL A 101 -9.28 -21.54 -0.22
C VAL A 101 -9.33 -20.35 0.75
N LEU A 102 -8.85 -20.51 1.99
CA LEU A 102 -8.78 -19.41 2.96
C LEU A 102 -7.92 -18.25 2.45
N ARG A 103 -6.78 -18.52 1.83
CA ARG A 103 -5.91 -17.47 1.26
C ARG A 103 -6.58 -16.74 0.11
N LEU A 104 -7.28 -17.45 -0.79
CA LEU A 104 -8.02 -16.82 -1.90
C LEU A 104 -9.17 -15.96 -1.39
N VAL A 105 -9.96 -16.47 -0.43
CA VAL A 105 -11.06 -15.71 0.20
C VAL A 105 -10.52 -14.52 0.99
N ASN A 106 -9.42 -14.68 1.71
CA ASN A 106 -8.75 -13.60 2.42
C ASN A 106 -8.32 -12.48 1.46
N GLY A 107 -7.70 -12.83 0.32
CA GLY A 107 -7.34 -11.87 -0.72
C GLY A 107 -8.55 -11.13 -1.32
N ALA A 108 -9.65 -11.84 -1.56
CA ALA A 108 -10.89 -11.23 -2.03
C ALA A 108 -11.50 -10.27 -0.98
N ALA A 109 -11.45 -10.65 0.28
CA ALA A 109 -11.91 -9.82 1.39
C ALA A 109 -11.05 -8.55 1.56
N ILE A 110 -9.73 -8.66 1.44
CA ILE A 110 -8.79 -7.54 1.44
C ILE A 110 -9.12 -6.57 0.30
N TYR A 111 -9.35 -7.09 -0.92
CA TYR A 111 -9.78 -6.25 -2.05
C TYR A 111 -11.06 -5.50 -1.73
N LEU A 112 -12.12 -6.21 -1.31
CA LEU A 112 -13.42 -5.61 -1.04
C LEU A 112 -13.34 -4.48 -0.01
N LEU A 113 -12.59 -4.69 1.06
CA LEU A 113 -12.47 -3.72 2.14
C LEU A 113 -11.55 -2.55 1.75
N SER A 114 -10.38 -2.82 1.21
CA SER A 114 -9.39 -1.78 0.87
C SER A 114 -9.87 -0.90 -0.28
N ALA A 115 -10.42 -1.49 -1.36
CA ALA A 115 -10.92 -0.75 -2.50
C ALA A 115 -12.18 0.07 -2.15
N ALA A 116 -13.08 -0.49 -1.33
CA ALA A 116 -14.24 0.24 -0.85
C ALA A 116 -13.86 1.42 0.06
N CYS A 117 -12.92 1.22 0.97
CA CYS A 117 -12.40 2.30 1.83
C CYS A 117 -11.72 3.39 0.99
N MET A 118 -10.92 3.02 -0.02
CA MET A 118 -10.30 3.99 -0.94
C MET A 118 -11.37 4.78 -1.72
N THR A 119 -12.39 4.11 -2.24
CA THR A 119 -13.50 4.75 -2.96
C THR A 119 -14.26 5.73 -2.06
N MET A 120 -14.56 5.34 -0.82
CA MET A 120 -15.21 6.21 0.17
C MET A 120 -14.29 7.37 0.59
N PHE A 121 -13.01 7.13 0.74
CA PHE A 121 -12.00 8.12 1.11
C PHE A 121 -11.90 9.20 0.03
N VAL A 122 -11.64 8.81 -1.22
CA VAL A 122 -11.49 9.72 -2.37
C VAL A 122 -12.73 10.61 -2.57
N SER A 123 -13.93 10.08 -2.32
CA SER A 123 -15.19 10.84 -2.44
C SER A 123 -15.39 11.91 -1.37
N ARG A 124 -14.56 11.94 -0.31
CA ARG A 124 -14.70 12.84 0.84
C ARG A 124 -13.57 13.83 1.01
N ILE A 125 -12.46 13.65 0.28
CA ILE A 125 -11.31 14.55 0.39
C ILE A 125 -11.59 15.89 -0.30
N PRO A 126 -11.35 17.02 0.36
CA PRO A 126 -11.29 18.31 -0.30
C PRO A 126 -10.10 18.35 -1.28
N PRO A 127 -10.28 18.76 -2.55
CA PRO A 127 -9.18 18.79 -3.53
C PRO A 127 -7.95 19.57 -3.04
N GLU A 128 -8.18 20.69 -2.33
CA GLU A 128 -7.12 21.57 -1.82
C GLU A 128 -6.27 20.93 -0.71
N ARG A 129 -6.76 19.82 -0.11
CA ARG A 129 -6.09 19.09 0.99
C ARG A 129 -5.82 17.62 0.65
N SER A 130 -5.80 17.28 -0.62
CA SER A 130 -5.61 15.91 -1.06
C SER A 130 -4.23 15.36 -0.65
N GLY A 131 -3.18 16.16 -0.74
CA GLY A 131 -1.85 15.78 -0.31
C GLY A 131 -1.79 15.45 1.18
N GLN A 132 -2.34 16.31 2.03
CA GLN A 132 -2.47 16.08 3.46
C GLN A 132 -3.30 14.82 3.76
N ALA A 133 -4.42 14.64 3.07
CA ALA A 133 -5.31 13.50 3.25
C ALA A 133 -4.60 12.18 2.93
N PHE A 134 -3.95 12.07 1.77
CA PHE A 134 -3.21 10.87 1.38
C PHE A 134 -1.98 10.63 2.26
N SER A 135 -1.33 11.68 2.75
CA SER A 135 -0.25 11.56 3.72
C SER A 135 -0.71 10.86 4.99
N LEU A 136 -1.81 11.34 5.60
CA LEU A 136 -2.37 10.76 6.83
C LEU A 136 -2.96 9.36 6.60
N TYR A 137 -3.65 9.14 5.47
CA TYR A 137 -4.14 7.81 5.08
C TYR A 137 -3.00 6.80 4.96
N SER A 138 -1.89 7.21 4.37
CA SER A 138 -0.72 6.34 4.21
C SER A 138 0.00 6.02 5.53
N VAL A 139 -0.14 6.85 6.56
CA VAL A 139 0.32 6.51 7.92
C VAL A 139 -0.50 5.35 8.49
N ALA A 140 -1.83 5.34 8.27
CA ALA A 140 -2.69 4.23 8.70
C ALA A 140 -2.31 2.90 8.02
N LEU A 141 -1.75 2.95 6.80
CA LEU A 141 -1.23 1.76 6.10
C LEU A 141 0.11 1.26 6.67
N LEU A 142 0.98 2.17 7.13
CA LEU A 142 2.35 1.83 7.54
C LEU A 142 2.46 1.41 9.01
N LEU A 143 1.71 2.04 9.90
CA LEU A 143 1.78 1.78 11.34
C LEU A 143 1.63 0.29 11.70
N PRO A 144 0.72 -0.49 11.09
CA PRO A 144 0.60 -1.92 11.35
C PRO A 144 1.88 -2.71 11.13
N TYR A 145 2.67 -2.38 10.11
CA TYR A 145 3.93 -3.08 9.83
C TYR A 145 4.98 -2.91 10.93
N SER A 146 4.90 -1.85 11.73
CA SER A 146 5.76 -1.65 12.89
C SER A 146 5.15 -2.24 14.17
N ILE A 147 3.85 -2.05 14.38
CA ILE A 147 3.17 -2.40 15.64
C ILE A 147 2.89 -3.90 15.73
N VAL A 148 2.34 -4.51 14.66
CA VAL A 148 1.83 -5.89 14.74
C VAL A 148 2.94 -6.91 15.00
N PRO A 149 4.11 -6.90 14.34
CA PRO A 149 5.19 -7.85 14.66
C PRO A 149 5.66 -7.72 16.11
N THR A 150 5.77 -6.49 16.63
CA THR A 150 6.19 -6.22 18.00
C THR A 150 5.17 -6.75 19.02
N VAL A 151 3.88 -6.48 18.79
CA VAL A 151 2.81 -7.02 19.64
C VAL A 151 2.77 -8.54 19.58
N MET A 152 2.88 -9.11 18.38
CA MET A 152 2.85 -10.56 18.19
C MET A 152 4.08 -11.25 18.80
N ALA A 153 5.25 -10.62 18.84
CA ALA A 153 6.42 -11.15 19.53
C ALA A 153 6.16 -11.39 21.02
N VAL A 154 5.38 -10.49 21.67
CA VAL A 154 4.97 -10.62 23.07
C VAL A 154 3.82 -11.61 23.24
N VAL A 155 2.85 -11.65 22.31
CA VAL A 155 1.63 -12.47 22.43
C VAL A 155 1.87 -13.94 22.04
N THR A 156 2.69 -14.19 21.03
CA THR A 156 2.91 -15.55 20.47
C THR A 156 3.32 -16.61 21.51
N PRO A 157 4.19 -16.32 22.52
CA PRO A 157 4.52 -17.29 23.55
C PRO A 157 3.35 -17.72 24.44
N HIS A 158 2.27 -16.93 24.46
CA HIS A 158 1.11 -17.13 25.36
C HIS A 158 -0.12 -17.73 24.63
N ILE A 159 -0.02 -17.95 23.31
CA ILE A 159 -1.10 -18.54 22.52
C ILE A 159 -0.72 -19.93 21.99
N PRO A 160 -1.70 -20.88 21.88
CA PRO A 160 -1.41 -22.25 21.46
C PRO A 160 -0.86 -22.39 20.03
N SER A 161 -1.17 -21.44 19.16
CA SER A 161 -0.77 -21.44 17.73
C SER A 161 -0.91 -20.06 17.14
N ALA A 162 -0.15 -19.75 16.07
CA ALA A 162 -0.27 -18.52 15.31
C ALA A 162 -1.69 -18.30 14.74
N ALA A 163 -2.48 -19.37 14.52
CA ALA A 163 -3.88 -19.26 14.10
C ALA A 163 -4.75 -18.44 15.06
N TYR A 164 -4.47 -18.49 16.36
CA TYR A 164 -5.18 -17.65 17.35
C TYR A 164 -4.83 -16.17 17.17
N GLY A 165 -3.59 -15.84 16.84
CA GLY A 165 -3.19 -14.47 16.47
C GLY A 165 -3.90 -13.98 15.21
N TYR A 166 -4.09 -14.83 14.19
CA TYR A 166 -4.87 -14.48 13.00
C TYR A 166 -6.33 -14.21 13.32
N ARG A 167 -6.94 -15.04 14.19
CA ARG A 167 -8.29 -14.82 14.71
C ARG A 167 -8.40 -13.50 15.46
N ASP A 168 -7.51 -13.23 16.38
CA ASP A 168 -7.59 -12.06 17.25
C ASP A 168 -7.43 -10.76 16.47
N MET A 169 -6.50 -10.72 15.52
CA MET A 169 -6.37 -9.59 14.59
C MET A 169 -7.57 -9.44 13.65
N ALA A 170 -8.24 -10.53 13.28
CA ALA A 170 -9.48 -10.46 12.51
C ALA A 170 -10.66 -9.93 13.36
N LEU A 171 -10.75 -10.34 14.62
CA LEU A 171 -11.77 -9.85 15.56
C LEU A 171 -11.62 -8.35 15.87
N LEU A 172 -10.40 -7.80 15.82
CA LEU A 172 -10.18 -6.35 15.93
C LEU A 172 -10.86 -5.55 14.83
N LEU A 173 -11.26 -6.16 13.71
CA LEU A 173 -12.05 -5.50 12.66
C LEU A 173 -13.53 -5.31 13.02
N VAL A 174 -14.06 -6.03 14.01
CA VAL A 174 -15.48 -5.97 14.40
C VAL A 174 -15.94 -4.55 14.75
N PRO A 175 -15.21 -3.74 15.53
CA PRO A 175 -15.54 -2.33 15.74
C PRO A 175 -15.65 -1.52 14.44
N GLY A 176 -14.91 -1.91 13.38
CA GLY A 176 -15.02 -1.33 12.06
C GLY A 176 -16.41 -1.46 11.44
N LEU A 177 -17.14 -2.54 11.72
CA LEU A 177 -18.55 -2.70 11.30
C LEU A 177 -19.45 -1.62 11.88
N ALA A 178 -19.27 -1.30 13.16
CA ALA A 178 -20.04 -0.23 13.80
C ALA A 178 -19.74 1.13 13.15
N MET A 179 -18.48 1.42 12.85
CA MET A 179 -18.06 2.65 12.16
C MET A 179 -18.67 2.74 10.77
N LEU A 180 -18.60 1.67 9.98
CA LEU A 180 -19.20 1.60 8.64
C LEU A 180 -20.73 1.75 8.72
N GLY A 181 -21.37 1.16 9.72
CA GLY A 181 -22.81 1.31 9.99
C GLY A 181 -23.20 2.75 10.31
N ILE A 182 -22.46 3.44 11.17
CA ILE A 182 -22.70 4.86 11.50
C ILE A 182 -22.53 5.74 10.25
N MET A 183 -21.49 5.50 9.46
CA MET A 183 -21.24 6.23 8.19
C MET A 183 -22.40 6.03 7.20
N SER A 184 -22.93 4.82 7.10
CA SER A 184 -24.08 4.50 6.24
C SER A 184 -25.36 5.22 6.67
N ARG A 185 -25.65 5.26 7.97
CA ARG A 185 -26.81 5.97 8.53
C ARG A 185 -26.72 7.49 8.30
N ARG A 186 -25.55 8.09 8.53
CA ARG A 186 -25.30 9.52 8.29
C ARG A 186 -25.49 9.92 6.83
N LYS A 187 -25.16 9.05 5.88
CA LYS A 187 -25.40 9.27 4.45
C LYS A 187 -26.89 9.34 4.13
N ASN A 188 -27.70 8.48 4.74
CA ASN A 188 -29.15 8.44 4.52
C ASN A 188 -29.86 9.67 5.08
N THR A 189 -29.38 10.26 6.18
CA THR A 189 -29.94 11.46 6.79
C THR A 189 -29.55 12.75 6.06
N ALA A 190 -28.44 12.77 5.35
CA ALA A 190 -27.95 14.00 4.69
C ALA A 190 -28.60 14.32 3.33
N GLY A 191 -29.53 13.49 2.85
CA GLY A 191 -30.39 13.80 1.69
C GLY A 191 -29.71 14.08 0.35
N THR A 192 -28.39 14.09 0.29
CA THR A 192 -27.61 14.41 -0.90
C THR A 192 -27.39 13.16 -1.75
N ALA A 193 -28.44 12.81 -2.50
CA ALA A 193 -28.30 11.96 -3.68
C ALA A 193 -27.58 12.73 -4.80
N ALA A 194 -26.31 13.05 -4.61
CA ALA A 194 -25.47 13.35 -5.77
C ALA A 194 -25.58 12.13 -6.71
N LYS A 195 -25.97 12.36 -7.96
CA LYS A 195 -26.06 11.31 -8.99
C LYS A 195 -24.74 10.54 -8.97
N ALA A 196 -24.75 9.33 -8.40
CA ALA A 196 -23.56 8.48 -8.40
C ALA A 196 -23.20 8.22 -9.87
N PRO A 197 -21.92 8.36 -10.27
CA PRO A 197 -21.52 8.03 -11.63
C PRO A 197 -21.97 6.62 -11.98
N ALA A 198 -22.33 6.42 -13.24
CA ALA A 198 -22.66 5.10 -13.76
C ALA A 198 -21.47 4.13 -13.60
N PRO A 199 -21.71 2.82 -13.51
CA PRO A 199 -20.63 1.84 -13.55
C PRO A 199 -19.80 2.02 -14.82
N ILE A 200 -18.49 2.06 -14.66
CA ILE A 200 -17.53 2.21 -15.77
C ILE A 200 -17.37 0.81 -16.41
N SER A 201 -17.41 0.73 -17.74
CA SER A 201 -17.13 -0.53 -18.44
C SER A 201 -15.63 -0.89 -18.37
N LEU A 202 -15.30 -2.19 -18.48
CA LEU A 202 -13.90 -2.63 -18.57
C LEU A 202 -13.16 -1.97 -19.75
N GLY A 203 -13.84 -1.80 -20.90
CA GLY A 203 -13.24 -1.13 -22.05
C GLY A 203 -12.91 0.34 -21.80
N GLU A 204 -13.77 1.05 -21.10
CA GLU A 204 -13.52 2.44 -20.69
C GLU A 204 -12.39 2.52 -19.66
N MET A 205 -12.32 1.59 -18.71
CA MET A 205 -11.21 1.49 -17.77
C MET A 205 -9.88 1.32 -18.50
N TYR A 206 -9.78 0.35 -19.43
CA TYR A 206 -8.55 0.14 -20.18
C TYR A 206 -8.18 1.37 -21.03
N ARG A 207 -9.14 2.00 -21.69
CA ARG A 207 -8.89 3.24 -22.45
C ARG A 207 -8.37 4.37 -21.56
N ASN A 208 -8.92 4.53 -20.37
CA ASN A 208 -8.44 5.51 -19.38
C ASN A 208 -7.03 5.20 -18.89
N VAL A 209 -6.73 3.94 -18.55
CA VAL A 209 -5.40 3.49 -18.11
C VAL A 209 -4.31 3.79 -19.12
N PHE A 210 -4.59 3.64 -20.42
CA PHE A 210 -3.62 3.91 -21.50
C PHE A 210 -3.53 5.39 -21.88
N THR A 211 -4.24 6.30 -21.21
CA THR A 211 -3.94 7.72 -21.36
C THR A 211 -2.58 8.04 -20.74
N ALA A 212 -1.76 8.82 -21.45
CA ALA A 212 -0.37 9.01 -21.10
C ALA A 212 -0.14 9.50 -19.63
N PRO A 213 -0.91 10.46 -19.08
CA PRO A 213 -0.73 10.90 -17.70
C PRO A 213 -1.02 9.79 -16.68
N ILE A 214 -2.13 9.05 -16.86
CA ILE A 214 -2.56 7.98 -15.95
C ILE A 214 -1.56 6.83 -15.99
N ALA A 215 -1.21 6.35 -17.19
CA ALA A 215 -0.23 5.27 -17.38
C ALA A 215 1.12 5.60 -16.74
N LEU A 216 1.60 6.83 -16.90
CA LEU A 216 2.87 7.27 -16.31
C LEU A 216 2.84 7.29 -14.79
N VAL A 217 1.76 7.79 -14.17
CA VAL A 217 1.66 7.82 -12.71
C VAL A 217 1.51 6.41 -12.14
N LEU A 218 0.75 5.51 -12.80
CA LEU A 218 0.67 4.09 -12.43
C LEU A 218 2.04 3.41 -12.54
N GLY A 219 2.77 3.68 -13.63
CA GLY A 219 4.13 3.18 -13.84
C GLY A 219 5.12 3.69 -12.78
N LEU A 220 5.10 4.98 -12.47
CA LEU A 220 5.91 5.56 -11.39
C LEU A 220 5.58 4.93 -10.04
N ASN A 221 4.31 4.69 -9.74
CA ASN A 221 3.92 4.02 -8.50
C ASN A 221 4.40 2.56 -8.47
N ALA A 222 4.32 1.83 -9.58
CA ALA A 222 4.86 0.48 -9.68
C ALA A 222 6.38 0.47 -9.46
N LEU A 223 7.15 1.38 -10.10
CA LEU A 223 8.61 1.50 -9.92
C LEU A 223 8.95 1.85 -8.46
N TYR A 224 8.18 2.76 -7.84
CA TYR A 224 8.36 3.11 -6.43
C TYR A 224 8.22 1.88 -5.51
N ILE A 225 7.23 1.03 -5.76
CA ILE A 225 7.01 -0.17 -4.95
C ILE A 225 8.01 -1.27 -5.31
N VAL A 226 8.42 -1.42 -6.58
CA VAL A 226 9.46 -2.37 -6.98
C VAL A 226 10.73 -2.13 -6.19
N THR A 227 11.24 -0.89 -6.16
CA THR A 227 12.48 -0.56 -5.43
C THR A 227 12.32 -0.68 -3.91
N PHE A 228 11.14 -0.38 -3.36
CA PHE A 228 10.86 -0.58 -1.94
C PHE A 228 10.83 -2.06 -1.57
N SER A 229 10.08 -2.88 -2.32
CA SER A 229 9.87 -4.29 -1.98
C SER A 229 11.10 -5.15 -2.27
N SER A 230 11.87 -4.86 -3.32
CA SER A 230 13.13 -5.54 -3.59
C SER A 230 14.11 -5.39 -2.41
N LEU A 231 14.32 -4.16 -1.94
CA LEU A 231 15.15 -3.90 -0.77
C LEU A 231 14.58 -4.57 0.49
N PHE A 232 13.27 -4.46 0.73
CA PHE A 232 12.65 -5.03 1.91
C PHE A 232 12.90 -6.54 2.05
N PHE A 233 12.81 -7.29 0.94
CA PHE A 233 13.01 -8.74 0.96
C PHE A 233 14.48 -9.15 0.93
N LEU A 234 15.37 -8.35 0.33
CA LEU A 234 16.78 -8.72 0.15
C LEU A 234 17.73 -8.12 1.20
N ALA A 235 17.30 -7.12 1.96
CA ALA A 235 18.15 -6.44 2.94
C ALA A 235 18.72 -7.39 4.01
N LYS A 236 17.96 -8.41 4.45
CA LYS A 236 18.48 -9.38 5.42
C LYS A 236 19.69 -10.14 4.89
N GLY A 237 19.64 -10.56 3.63
CA GLY A 237 20.76 -11.24 2.97
C GLY A 237 21.96 -10.29 2.77
N LEU A 238 21.71 -9.04 2.42
CA LEU A 238 22.74 -8.00 2.35
C LEU A 238 23.45 -7.85 3.72
N PHE A 239 22.71 -7.71 4.81
CA PHE A 239 23.31 -7.60 6.15
C PHE A 239 24.14 -8.82 6.52
N GLN A 240 23.62 -10.02 6.24
CA GLN A 240 24.34 -11.27 6.47
C GLN A 240 25.64 -11.35 5.64
N SER A 241 25.64 -10.89 4.39
CA SER A 241 26.83 -10.86 3.53
C SER A 241 27.93 -9.91 4.04
N LEU A 242 27.54 -8.89 4.82
CA LEU A 242 28.45 -7.95 5.48
C LEU A 242 28.81 -8.37 6.92
N GLY A 243 28.36 -9.57 7.37
CA GLY A 243 28.65 -10.10 8.69
C GLY A 243 27.71 -9.62 9.82
N TYR A 244 26.59 -8.96 9.49
CA TYR A 244 25.63 -8.47 10.47
C TYR A 244 24.41 -9.39 10.57
N ALA A 245 24.01 -9.76 11.77
CA ALA A 245 22.90 -10.69 11.99
C ALA A 245 21.52 -9.99 11.92
N ASP A 246 21.42 -8.73 12.36
CA ASP A 246 20.15 -8.03 12.56
C ASP A 246 19.96 -6.87 11.58
N VAL A 247 18.85 -6.94 10.84
CA VAL A 247 18.40 -5.91 9.90
C VAL A 247 17.28 -5.04 10.53
N GLY A 248 16.84 -5.37 11.73
CA GLY A 248 15.67 -4.74 12.38
C GLY A 248 15.81 -3.24 12.57
N TYR A 249 16.96 -2.78 13.04
CA TYR A 249 17.22 -1.34 13.21
C TYR A 249 17.20 -0.57 11.89
N TYR A 250 17.66 -1.16 10.81
CA TYR A 250 17.60 -0.56 9.47
C TYR A 250 16.17 -0.21 9.09
N PHE A 251 15.26 -1.19 9.17
CA PHE A 251 13.85 -0.96 8.86
C PHE A 251 13.13 -0.08 9.89
N SER A 252 13.52 -0.15 11.15
CA SER A 252 12.95 0.72 12.20
C SER A 252 13.25 2.19 11.92
N ILE A 253 14.50 2.53 11.58
CA ILE A 253 14.92 3.88 11.20
C ILE A 253 14.13 4.33 9.95
N GLN A 254 14.09 3.49 8.92
CA GLN A 254 13.36 3.78 7.68
C GLN A 254 11.88 4.08 7.94
N MET A 255 11.20 3.22 8.68
CA MET A 255 9.77 3.37 8.98
C MET A 255 9.48 4.58 9.85
N CYS A 256 10.29 4.83 10.89
CA CYS A 256 10.17 6.03 11.72
C CYS A 256 10.32 7.31 10.89
N CYS A 257 11.31 7.36 10.00
CA CYS A 257 11.50 8.49 9.11
C CYS A 257 10.35 8.66 8.12
N MET A 258 9.86 7.57 7.51
CA MET A 258 8.70 7.61 6.62
C MET A 258 7.46 8.18 7.34
N ILE A 259 7.18 7.71 8.55
CA ILE A 259 6.04 8.17 9.35
C ILE A 259 6.24 9.63 9.76
N ALA A 260 7.45 10.01 10.22
CA ALA A 260 7.77 11.38 10.60
C ALA A 260 7.56 12.36 9.43
N VAL A 261 8.06 12.04 8.24
CA VAL A 261 7.86 12.85 7.02
C VAL A 261 6.36 13.01 6.71
N ARG A 262 5.57 11.95 6.84
CA ARG A 262 4.13 11.96 6.54
C ARG A 262 3.31 12.71 7.58
N VAL A 263 3.66 12.62 8.86
CA VAL A 263 2.95 13.31 9.95
C VAL A 263 3.37 14.77 10.03
N LEU A 264 4.68 15.04 10.13
CA LEU A 264 5.20 16.40 10.31
C LEU A 264 5.13 17.21 9.01
N GLY A 265 5.40 16.55 7.88
CA GLY A 265 5.38 17.15 6.54
C GLY A 265 3.99 17.16 5.88
N ASN A 266 2.91 16.76 6.54
CA ASN A 266 1.60 16.58 5.90
C ASN A 266 1.10 17.80 5.13
N ARG A 267 1.35 19.03 5.62
CA ARG A 267 0.98 20.28 4.94
C ARG A 267 1.87 20.59 3.73
N LEU A 268 3.08 20.03 3.68
CA LEU A 268 4.01 20.20 2.55
C LEU A 268 3.45 19.57 1.28
N PHE A 269 2.73 18.45 1.42
CA PHE A 269 2.11 17.75 0.30
C PHE A 269 1.03 18.57 -0.43
N ASP A 270 0.45 19.58 0.22
CA ASP A 270 -0.50 20.49 -0.43
C ASP A 270 0.20 21.75 -1.00
N ARG A 271 1.29 22.20 -0.37
CA ARG A 271 2.00 23.44 -0.73
C ARG A 271 2.98 23.27 -1.88
N VAL A 272 3.63 22.11 -1.96
CA VAL A 272 4.65 21.84 -2.98
C VAL A 272 4.01 21.05 -4.12
N ARG A 273 4.45 21.31 -5.35
CA ARG A 273 4.01 20.58 -6.55
C ARG A 273 4.29 19.09 -6.37
N LYS A 274 3.27 18.25 -6.56
CA LYS A 274 3.33 16.80 -6.34
C LYS A 274 4.44 16.16 -7.17
N ILE A 275 4.58 16.57 -8.43
CA ILE A 275 5.64 16.05 -9.32
C ILE A 275 7.05 16.37 -8.80
N THR A 276 7.23 17.51 -8.13
CA THR A 276 8.51 17.87 -7.51
C THR A 276 8.82 16.98 -6.32
N LEU A 277 7.82 16.69 -5.46
CA LEU A 277 7.98 15.77 -4.34
C LEU A 277 8.29 14.34 -4.82
N ILE A 278 7.63 13.86 -5.88
CA ILE A 278 7.89 12.56 -6.50
C ILE A 278 9.32 12.50 -7.03
N ARG A 279 9.77 13.55 -7.73
CA ARG A 279 11.13 13.64 -8.25
C ARG A 279 12.17 13.59 -7.12
N TRP A 280 12.00 14.37 -6.06
CA TRP A 280 12.87 14.34 -4.89
C TRP A 280 12.85 13.00 -4.17
N SER A 281 11.68 12.36 -4.08
CA SER A 281 11.55 11.00 -3.52
C SER A 281 12.44 10.01 -4.25
N PHE A 282 12.34 9.93 -5.58
CA PHE A 282 13.16 9.02 -6.38
C PHE A 282 14.64 9.39 -6.38
N ALA A 283 14.98 10.69 -6.45
CA ALA A 283 16.37 11.14 -6.39
C ALA A 283 17.03 10.74 -5.06
N LEU A 284 16.34 10.95 -3.94
CA LEU A 284 16.85 10.59 -2.62
C LEU A 284 16.90 9.06 -2.44
N SER A 285 15.95 8.32 -3.00
CA SER A 285 16.01 6.84 -3.04
C SER A 285 17.22 6.36 -3.84
N ALA A 286 17.52 6.96 -5.01
CA ALA A 286 18.71 6.62 -5.78
C ALA A 286 20.00 6.87 -4.99
N VAL A 287 20.10 8.02 -4.33
CA VAL A 287 21.23 8.32 -3.44
C VAL A 287 21.34 7.28 -2.31
N SER A 288 20.22 6.93 -1.69
CA SER A 288 20.18 5.92 -0.63
C SER A 288 20.69 4.56 -1.10
N PHE A 289 20.26 4.09 -2.29
CA PHE A 289 20.73 2.82 -2.85
C PHE A 289 22.24 2.85 -3.15
N VAL A 290 22.76 3.96 -3.68
CA VAL A 290 24.21 4.13 -3.90
C VAL A 290 24.97 4.14 -2.57
N LEU A 291 24.45 4.83 -1.55
CA LEU A 291 25.04 4.81 -0.22
C LEU A 291 25.06 3.40 0.37
N ALA A 292 23.95 2.66 0.25
CA ALA A 292 23.88 1.27 0.73
C ALA A 292 24.86 0.35 -0.02
N ALA A 293 25.01 0.51 -1.35
CA ALA A 293 25.96 -0.27 -2.16
C ALA A 293 27.44 0.04 -1.82
N ARG A 294 27.73 1.19 -1.25
CA ARG A 294 29.09 1.60 -0.85
C ARG A 294 29.34 1.49 0.65
N ALA A 295 28.31 1.13 1.42
CA ALA A 295 28.42 1.01 2.87
C ALA A 295 29.25 -0.23 3.25
N THR A 296 30.29 -0.03 4.04
CA THR A 296 31.13 -1.09 4.60
C THR A 296 30.88 -1.31 6.08
N ASP A 297 30.10 -0.42 6.70
CA ASP A 297 29.80 -0.42 8.12
C ASP A 297 28.30 -0.13 8.40
N LEU A 298 27.90 -0.33 9.67
CA LEU A 298 26.52 -0.08 10.11
C LEU A 298 26.13 1.39 10.02
N VAL A 299 27.09 2.33 10.18
CA VAL A 299 26.80 3.76 10.14
C VAL A 299 26.38 4.17 8.73
N GLY A 300 27.10 3.70 7.72
CA GLY A 300 26.75 3.91 6.31
C GLY A 300 25.41 3.29 5.95
N LEU A 301 25.12 2.05 6.41
CA LEU A 301 23.84 1.39 6.20
C LEU A 301 22.69 2.16 6.86
N TYR A 302 22.84 2.60 8.11
CA TYR A 302 21.81 3.37 8.80
C TYR A 302 21.61 4.77 8.21
N GLY A 303 22.70 5.39 7.71
CA GLY A 303 22.63 6.64 6.93
C GLY A 303 21.84 6.46 5.64
N SER A 304 22.04 5.34 4.93
CA SER A 304 21.24 5.00 3.75
C SER A 304 19.75 4.76 4.11
N SER A 305 19.49 4.09 5.23
CA SER A 305 18.13 3.86 5.74
C SER A 305 17.39 5.18 6.05
N LEU A 306 18.08 6.14 6.67
CA LEU A 306 17.54 7.47 6.94
C LEU A 306 17.16 8.20 5.65
N ALA A 307 18.08 8.22 4.66
CA ALA A 307 17.83 8.82 3.35
C ALA A 307 16.66 8.15 2.64
N MET A 308 16.61 6.80 2.67
CA MET A 308 15.51 6.01 2.10
C MET A 308 14.18 6.35 2.78
N GLY A 309 14.15 6.42 4.11
CA GLY A 309 12.95 6.74 4.88
C GLY A 309 12.39 8.12 4.52
N ILE A 310 13.25 9.13 4.37
CA ILE A 310 12.84 10.47 3.95
C ILE A 310 12.33 10.44 2.49
N GLY A 311 13.07 9.83 1.58
CA GLY A 311 12.69 9.70 0.18
C GLY A 311 11.35 8.97 0.00
N MET A 312 11.25 7.78 0.54
CA MET A 312 10.04 6.94 0.48
C MET A 312 8.87 7.55 1.28
N GLY A 313 9.15 8.35 2.31
CA GLY A 313 8.12 9.09 3.05
C GLY A 313 7.33 10.05 2.16
N MET A 314 8.01 10.70 1.21
CA MET A 314 7.40 11.67 0.29
C MET A 314 6.67 11.04 -0.90
N GLY A 315 7.19 9.94 -1.46
CA GLY A 315 6.76 9.42 -2.77
C GLY A 315 5.32 8.99 -2.83
N SER A 316 4.93 8.05 -1.98
CA SER A 316 3.59 7.46 -2.02
C SER A 316 2.46 8.48 -1.85
N PRO A 317 2.44 9.37 -0.81
CA PRO A 317 1.39 10.37 -0.69
C PRO A 317 1.32 11.32 -1.88
N ALA A 318 2.47 11.72 -2.42
CA ALA A 318 2.55 12.61 -3.58
C ALA A 318 2.02 11.94 -4.85
N LEU A 319 2.32 10.65 -5.08
CA LEU A 319 1.82 9.87 -6.21
C LEU A 319 0.29 9.73 -6.17
N TYR A 320 -0.28 9.37 -5.01
CA TYR A 320 -1.73 9.27 -4.86
C TYR A 320 -2.42 10.64 -4.99
N ALA A 321 -1.84 11.70 -4.41
CA ALA A 321 -2.37 13.04 -4.57
C ALA A 321 -2.28 13.53 -6.02
N LEU A 322 -1.21 13.20 -6.75
CA LEU A 322 -1.08 13.52 -8.17
C LEU A 322 -2.15 12.78 -8.98
N MET A 323 -2.32 11.46 -8.77
CA MET A 323 -3.38 10.69 -9.43
C MET A 323 -4.75 11.30 -9.19
N PHE A 324 -5.06 11.65 -7.94
CA PHE A 324 -6.34 12.29 -7.60
C PHE A 324 -6.60 13.62 -8.36
N HIS A 325 -5.53 14.39 -8.64
CA HIS A 325 -5.66 15.66 -9.37
C HIS A 325 -5.79 15.49 -10.88
N ILE A 326 -5.08 14.51 -11.47
CA ILE A 326 -5.13 14.31 -12.92
C ILE A 326 -6.32 13.48 -13.39
N SER A 327 -6.91 12.68 -12.48
CA SER A 327 -8.06 11.84 -12.80
C SER A 327 -9.32 12.67 -13.04
N PRO A 328 -10.05 12.44 -14.14
CA PRO A 328 -11.38 13.01 -14.32
C PRO A 328 -12.30 12.65 -13.16
N PRO A 329 -13.28 13.52 -12.82
CA PRO A 329 -14.13 13.32 -11.62
C PRO A 329 -14.80 11.96 -11.55
N GLU A 330 -15.22 11.40 -12.69
CA GLU A 330 -15.86 10.10 -12.81
C GLU A 330 -14.88 8.93 -12.57
N TYR A 331 -13.58 9.08 -12.88
CA TYR A 331 -12.56 8.04 -12.77
C TYR A 331 -11.75 8.11 -11.46
N LYS A 332 -11.87 9.16 -10.64
CA LYS A 332 -11.04 9.35 -9.45
C LYS A 332 -10.97 8.15 -8.52
N ALA A 333 -12.11 7.54 -8.24
CA ALA A 333 -12.16 6.35 -7.38
C ALA A 333 -11.52 5.13 -8.05
N LEU A 334 -11.79 4.93 -9.35
CA LEU A 334 -11.20 3.86 -10.14
C LEU A 334 -9.68 3.99 -10.20
N ASP A 335 -9.16 5.17 -10.59
CA ASP A 335 -7.72 5.40 -10.74
C ASP A 335 -6.98 5.25 -9.42
N SER A 336 -7.58 5.70 -8.32
CA SER A 336 -7.03 5.47 -6.97
C SER A 336 -6.99 3.99 -6.59
N ASN A 337 -7.96 3.19 -7.02
CA ASN A 337 -7.94 1.74 -6.86
C ASN A 337 -6.90 1.08 -7.77
N LEU A 338 -6.69 1.59 -8.98
CA LEU A 338 -5.62 1.13 -9.89
C LEU A 338 -4.21 1.43 -9.33
N MET A 339 -4.06 2.50 -8.54
CA MET A 339 -2.82 2.72 -7.77
C MET A 339 -2.56 1.58 -6.77
N MET A 340 -3.60 1.02 -6.16
CA MET A 340 -3.45 -0.16 -5.29
C MET A 340 -3.12 -1.43 -6.09
N LEU A 341 -3.62 -1.57 -7.31
CA LEU A 341 -3.19 -2.65 -8.23
C LEU A 341 -1.70 -2.51 -8.56
N SER A 342 -1.24 -1.32 -8.94
CA SER A 342 0.19 -1.10 -9.25
C SER A 342 1.10 -1.35 -8.04
N LEU A 343 0.61 -1.09 -6.81
CA LEU A 343 1.30 -1.48 -5.57
C LEU A 343 1.45 -3.00 -5.47
N GLN A 344 0.41 -3.78 -5.78
CA GLN A 344 0.48 -5.24 -5.74
C GLN A 344 1.42 -5.79 -6.81
N ILE A 345 1.41 -5.22 -8.01
CA ILE A 345 2.34 -5.56 -9.09
C ILE A 345 3.78 -5.29 -8.66
N GLY A 346 4.04 -4.13 -8.07
CA GLY A 346 5.38 -3.77 -7.58
C GLY A 346 5.87 -4.69 -6.46
N ASN A 347 5.00 -5.05 -5.52
CA ASN A 347 5.33 -6.00 -4.45
C ASN A 347 5.64 -7.42 -4.98
N PHE A 348 5.05 -7.82 -6.09
CA PHE A 348 5.36 -9.08 -6.75
C PHE A 348 6.66 -9.01 -7.56
N LEU A 349 6.80 -7.97 -8.40
CA LEU A 349 7.94 -7.83 -9.30
C LEU A 349 9.24 -7.48 -8.57
N GLY A 350 9.18 -6.70 -7.49
CA GLY A 350 10.37 -6.23 -6.78
C GLY A 350 11.27 -7.37 -6.30
N PRO A 351 10.79 -8.29 -5.46
CA PRO A 351 11.59 -9.43 -5.00
C PRO A 351 12.05 -10.33 -6.14
N PHE A 352 11.21 -10.54 -7.16
CA PHE A 352 11.54 -11.36 -8.32
C PHE A 352 12.70 -10.77 -9.12
N LEU A 353 12.59 -9.50 -9.52
CA LEU A 353 13.64 -8.82 -10.27
C LEU A 353 14.90 -8.61 -9.43
N GLY A 354 14.72 -8.21 -8.17
CA GLY A 354 15.83 -8.00 -7.24
C GLY A 354 16.63 -9.28 -7.02
N THR A 355 15.96 -10.42 -6.80
CA THR A 355 16.65 -11.72 -6.65
C THR A 355 17.36 -12.14 -7.93
N TRP A 356 16.72 -11.95 -9.09
CA TRP A 356 17.33 -12.29 -10.38
C TRP A 356 18.61 -11.47 -10.66
N ILE A 357 18.59 -10.17 -10.36
CA ILE A 357 19.77 -9.29 -10.50
C ILE A 357 20.83 -9.67 -9.46
N MET A 358 20.44 -9.85 -8.20
CA MET A 358 21.34 -10.21 -7.11
C MET A 358 22.09 -11.52 -7.39
N HIS A 359 21.45 -12.54 -7.96
CA HIS A 359 22.13 -13.78 -8.34
C HIS A 359 23.16 -13.62 -9.45
N ARG A 360 23.02 -12.61 -10.32
CA ARG A 360 23.96 -12.37 -11.44
C ARG A 360 25.06 -11.36 -11.11
N MET A 361 24.75 -10.35 -10.30
CA MET A 361 25.61 -9.19 -10.08
C MET A 361 25.94 -8.94 -8.60
N GLY A 362 25.50 -9.82 -7.70
CA GLY A 362 25.68 -9.64 -6.26
C GLY A 362 24.77 -8.53 -5.66
N TYR A 363 24.97 -8.27 -4.38
CA TYR A 363 24.17 -7.24 -3.66
C TYR A 363 24.45 -5.82 -4.16
N ASP A 364 25.71 -5.50 -4.47
CA ASP A 364 26.08 -4.19 -5.00
C ASP A 364 25.42 -3.92 -6.35
N GLY A 365 25.44 -4.90 -7.24
CA GLY A 365 24.79 -4.83 -8.54
C GLY A 365 23.28 -4.68 -8.44
N PHE A 366 22.66 -5.36 -7.50
CA PHE A 366 21.24 -5.23 -7.19
C PHE A 366 20.90 -3.81 -6.71
N LEU A 367 21.65 -3.26 -5.73
CA LEU A 367 21.40 -1.92 -5.20
C LEU A 367 21.63 -0.85 -6.27
N LEU A 368 22.66 -1.00 -7.10
CA LEU A 368 22.91 -0.07 -8.22
C LEU A 368 21.82 -0.16 -9.30
N ALA A 369 21.24 -1.32 -9.53
CA ALA A 369 20.09 -1.48 -10.43
C ALA A 369 18.84 -0.76 -9.86
N ASP A 370 18.56 -0.86 -8.57
CA ASP A 370 17.47 -0.11 -7.94
C ASP A 370 17.71 1.41 -7.96
N ALA A 371 18.98 1.84 -7.83
CA ALA A 371 19.36 3.23 -8.05
C ALA A 371 19.08 3.68 -9.49
N ALA A 372 19.44 2.86 -10.48
CA ALA A 372 19.17 3.14 -11.89
C ALA A 372 17.66 3.22 -12.19
N ILE A 373 16.85 2.30 -11.65
CA ILE A 373 15.38 2.34 -11.74
C ILE A 373 14.86 3.66 -11.16
N SER A 374 15.36 4.08 -10.01
CA SER A 374 14.99 5.36 -9.39
C SER A 374 15.35 6.57 -10.25
N LEU A 375 16.53 6.56 -10.88
CA LEU A 375 16.94 7.63 -11.81
C LEU A 375 16.10 7.65 -13.10
N VAL A 376 15.73 6.50 -13.64
CA VAL A 376 14.76 6.41 -14.75
C VAL A 376 13.43 7.03 -14.34
N ALA A 377 12.94 6.77 -13.13
CA ALA A 377 11.72 7.41 -12.63
C ALA A 377 11.85 8.93 -12.49
N VAL A 378 13.02 9.46 -12.08
CA VAL A 378 13.31 10.91 -12.10
C VAL A 378 13.24 11.48 -13.53
N ALA A 379 13.79 10.77 -14.51
CA ALA A 379 13.72 11.18 -15.91
C ALA A 379 12.26 11.17 -16.44
N LEU A 380 11.48 10.14 -16.12
CA LEU A 380 10.05 10.06 -16.45
C LEU A 380 9.25 11.22 -15.84
N CYS A 381 9.53 11.61 -14.59
CA CYS A 381 8.94 12.80 -13.97
C CYS A 381 9.28 14.09 -14.75
N SER A 382 10.47 14.16 -15.36
CA SER A 382 10.87 15.32 -16.16
C SER A 382 10.13 15.38 -17.50
N ILE A 383 9.85 14.23 -18.11
CA ILE A 383 9.01 14.14 -19.33
C ILE A 383 7.58 14.62 -19.06
N LEU A 384 7.00 14.24 -17.92
CA LEU A 384 5.68 14.73 -17.50
C LEU A 384 5.61 16.26 -17.42
N THR A 385 6.70 16.91 -17.00
CA THR A 385 6.76 18.37 -16.90
C THR A 385 7.04 19.07 -18.22
N CYS A 386 7.81 18.46 -19.14
CA CYS A 386 8.21 19.07 -20.43
C CYS A 386 7.11 19.04 -21.49
N ARG A 387 6.21 18.06 -21.49
CA ARG A 387 5.22 17.85 -22.58
C ARG A 387 3.94 18.67 -22.47
N ARG A 388 3.92 19.88 -21.90
CA ARG A 388 2.72 20.72 -21.68
C ARG A 388 1.58 19.99 -20.92
N VAL A 389 1.78 18.76 -20.52
CA VAL A 389 0.93 18.00 -19.64
C VAL A 389 1.41 18.28 -18.23
N ASP A 390 1.37 19.57 -17.84
CA ASP A 390 1.49 19.93 -16.44
C ASP A 390 0.11 19.62 -15.83
N PRO A 391 -0.07 18.46 -15.16
CA PRO A 391 -1.38 18.05 -14.68
C PRO A 391 -1.96 19.08 -13.70
N GLU A 392 -1.10 19.83 -13.02
CA GLU A 392 -1.50 20.87 -12.08
C GLU A 392 -1.95 22.16 -12.78
N LYS A 393 -1.51 22.41 -14.02
CA LYS A 393 -2.01 23.53 -14.84
C LYS A 393 -3.31 23.20 -15.55
N LEU A 394 -3.50 21.93 -15.97
CA LEU A 394 -4.77 21.48 -16.56
C LEU A 394 -5.91 21.48 -15.54
N ALA A 395 -5.64 21.15 -14.28
CA ALA A 395 -6.62 21.23 -13.20
C ALA A 395 -6.96 22.66 -12.77
N ALA A 396 -6.11 23.65 -13.07
CA ALA A 396 -6.36 25.06 -12.77
C ALA A 396 -7.14 25.78 -13.90
N THR A 397 -7.28 25.16 -15.07
CA THR A 397 -7.99 25.71 -16.24
C THR A 397 -9.32 25.00 -16.55
N ALA A 398 -9.66 23.96 -15.80
CA ALA A 398 -10.95 23.26 -15.80
C ALA A 398 -11.76 23.59 -14.54
#